data_73811f9c17c389a3d8f7d4ec6fae1155
#
_entry.id   73811f9c17c389a3d8f7d4ec6fae1155
#
_cell.length_a   1.000
_cell.length_b   1.000
_cell.length_c   1.000
_cell.angle_alpha   90.00
_cell.angle_beta   90.00
_cell.angle_gamma   90.00
#
_symmetry.space_group_name_H-M   'P 1'
#
loop_
_entity.id
_entity.type
_entity.pdbx_description
1 polymer ?
#
loop_
_entity_poly.entity_id
_entity_poly.type
_entity_poly.pdbx_seq_one_letter_code
_entity_poly.pdbx_strand_id
1 'polypeptide(L)'
;MCIIDNLYSSNEKEIDAIMADVRAVVNEVALLGGATMKALESHDPGREFIYPFLQKQALLQNCPIQGQPFSFSVFDGFPVQMEQVKVFPVGDVKEVVLASDGYPHLYSTLYASECYLADILEKDPLCIRLYKSTKGIHEGNCSFDDRAYLKIRINR
;
A
#
# COMPACT_ATOMS: atom_id res chain seq x y z
N MET A 1 -7.50 1.59 2.67
CA MET A 1 -7.87 3.02 2.49
C MET A 1 -9.38 3.16 2.52
N CYS A 2 -9.90 4.29 2.98
CA CYS A 2 -11.33 4.54 2.96
C CYS A 2 -11.64 6.02 2.70
N ILE A 3 -12.77 6.27 2.03
CA ILE A 3 -13.37 7.62 1.89
C ILE A 3 -14.77 7.54 2.49
N ILE A 4 -15.08 8.44 3.41
CA ILE A 4 -16.41 8.61 4.01
C ILE A 4 -16.91 9.97 3.58
N ASP A 5 -17.87 10.02 2.65
CA ASP A 5 -18.21 11.19 1.86
C ASP A 5 -16.95 11.84 1.23
N ASN A 6 -16.43 12.92 1.83
CA ASN A 6 -15.21 13.60 1.35
C ASN A 6 -14.02 13.45 2.31
N LEU A 7 -14.14 12.64 3.37
CA LEU A 7 -13.08 12.41 4.33
C LEU A 7 -12.25 11.20 3.91
N TYR A 8 -11.00 11.42 3.55
CA TYR A 8 -10.03 10.37 3.27
C TYR A 8 -9.37 9.87 4.55
N SER A 9 -9.24 8.56 4.69
CA SER A 9 -8.47 7.92 5.75
C SER A 9 -7.70 6.72 5.19
N SER A 10 -6.42 6.65 5.52
CA SER A 10 -5.60 5.45 5.28
C SER A 10 -5.06 4.90 6.60
N ASN A 11 -4.65 3.65 6.57
CA ASN A 11 -3.98 2.97 7.67
C ASN A 11 -2.74 2.27 7.11
N GLU A 12 -1.82 3.08 6.60
CA GLU A 12 -0.56 2.60 6.08
C GLU A 12 0.33 2.14 7.23
N LYS A 13 1.05 1.04 7.00
CA LYS A 13 2.02 0.54 7.96
C LYS A 13 3.32 1.33 7.80
N GLU A 14 3.82 1.90 8.85
CA GLU A 14 5.08 2.66 8.83
C GLU A 14 6.25 1.82 8.31
N ILE A 15 6.28 0.54 8.67
CA ILE A 15 7.32 -0.38 8.19
C ILE A 15 7.29 -0.57 6.66
N ASP A 16 6.10 -0.56 6.04
CA ASP A 16 6.00 -0.69 4.58
C ASP A 16 6.54 0.58 3.89
N ALA A 17 6.29 1.76 4.44
CA ALA A 17 6.83 3.01 3.91
C ALA A 17 8.37 3.04 3.98
N ILE A 18 8.95 2.64 5.13
CA ILE A 18 10.40 2.54 5.31
C ILE A 18 10.99 1.53 4.32
N MET A 19 10.39 0.35 4.18
CA MET A 19 10.89 -0.67 3.26
C MET A 19 10.75 -0.25 1.79
N ALA A 20 9.71 0.50 1.44
CA ALA A 20 9.54 1.07 0.11
C ALA A 20 10.65 2.10 -0.21
N ASP A 21 11.01 2.96 0.73
CA ASP A 21 12.12 3.89 0.58
C ASP A 21 13.46 3.17 0.41
N VAL A 22 13.75 2.16 1.23
CA VAL A 22 14.97 1.36 1.12
C VAL A 22 15.03 0.65 -0.23
N ARG A 23 13.93 0.01 -0.66
CA ARG A 23 13.85 -0.63 -1.97
C ARG A 23 14.10 0.36 -3.11
N ALA A 24 13.51 1.54 -3.04
CA ALA A 24 13.70 2.58 -4.04
C ALA A 24 15.18 2.98 -4.16
N VAL A 25 15.87 3.20 -3.04
CA VAL A 25 17.30 3.53 -3.03
C VAL A 25 18.15 2.43 -3.66
N VAL A 26 17.90 1.16 -3.31
CA VAL A 26 18.65 0.03 -3.86
C VAL A 26 18.47 -0.06 -5.38
N ASN A 27 17.24 0.11 -5.87
CA ASN A 27 16.95 0.08 -7.30
C ASN A 27 17.54 1.28 -8.06
N GLU A 28 17.52 2.48 -7.46
CA GLU A 28 18.18 3.66 -8.06
C GLU A 28 19.71 3.44 -8.15
N VAL A 29 20.33 2.86 -7.15
CA VAL A 29 21.77 2.51 -7.20
C VAL A 29 22.04 1.50 -8.31
N ALA A 30 21.19 0.50 -8.50
CA ALA A 30 21.32 -0.46 -9.60
C ALA A 30 21.18 0.21 -10.97
N LEU A 31 20.24 1.14 -11.14
CA LEU A 31 20.08 1.93 -12.38
C LEU A 31 21.32 2.81 -12.65
N LEU A 32 21.87 3.46 -11.64
CA LEU A 32 23.11 4.23 -11.75
C LEU A 32 24.30 3.33 -12.08
N GLY A 33 24.28 2.07 -11.65
CA GLY A 33 25.27 1.04 -11.98
C GLY A 33 25.13 0.45 -13.38
N GLY A 34 24.13 0.91 -14.18
CA GLY A 34 23.93 0.50 -15.58
C GLY A 34 22.85 -0.57 -15.78
N ALA A 35 22.10 -0.95 -14.75
CA ALA A 35 20.90 -1.77 -14.93
C ALA A 35 19.83 -1.00 -15.72
N THR A 36 19.00 -1.72 -16.47
CA THR A 36 17.87 -1.13 -17.19
C THR A 36 16.58 -1.29 -16.40
N MET A 37 15.60 -0.40 -16.63
CA MET A 37 14.24 -0.52 -16.04
C MET A 37 13.67 -1.91 -16.32
N LYS A 38 13.75 -2.40 -17.56
CA LYS A 38 13.27 -3.72 -17.95
C LYS A 38 13.96 -4.86 -17.20
N ALA A 39 15.26 -4.75 -16.93
CA ALA A 39 15.96 -5.76 -16.12
C ALA A 39 15.42 -5.79 -14.68
N LEU A 40 15.10 -4.63 -14.11
CA LEU A 40 14.55 -4.52 -12.76
C LEU A 40 13.08 -5.00 -12.65
N GLU A 41 12.31 -4.98 -13.73
CA GLU A 41 10.97 -5.61 -13.78
C GLU A 41 11.04 -7.14 -13.63
N SER A 42 12.09 -7.76 -14.17
CA SER A 42 12.30 -9.20 -14.07
C SER A 42 13.07 -9.63 -12.83
N HIS A 43 13.96 -8.78 -12.34
CA HIS A 43 14.82 -9.03 -11.19
C HIS A 43 15.01 -7.75 -10.38
N ASP A 44 14.33 -7.65 -9.26
CA ASP A 44 14.26 -6.47 -8.39
C ASP A 44 15.22 -6.61 -7.20
N PRO A 45 16.45 -6.09 -7.27
CA PRO A 45 17.42 -6.21 -6.17
C PRO A 45 16.95 -5.47 -4.91
N GLY A 46 16.17 -4.41 -5.05
CA GLY A 46 15.57 -3.71 -3.91
C GLY A 46 14.57 -4.59 -3.19
N ARG A 47 13.72 -5.31 -3.93
CA ARG A 47 12.78 -6.27 -3.33
C ARG A 47 13.50 -7.41 -2.62
N GLU A 48 14.53 -7.96 -3.22
CA GLU A 48 15.36 -9.01 -2.62
C GLU A 48 16.02 -8.52 -1.33
N PHE A 49 16.54 -7.30 -1.34
CA PHE A 49 17.19 -6.70 -0.17
C PHE A 49 16.24 -6.56 1.02
N ILE A 50 15.00 -6.11 0.80
CA ILE A 50 14.02 -5.90 1.87
C ILE A 50 13.25 -7.18 2.26
N TYR A 51 13.28 -8.23 1.44
CA TYR A 51 12.47 -9.42 1.60
C TYR A 51 12.61 -10.10 2.98
N PRO A 52 13.82 -10.26 3.57
CA PRO A 52 13.97 -10.81 4.91
C PRO A 52 13.26 -10.04 6.00
N PHE A 53 13.12 -8.72 5.85
CA PHE A 53 12.37 -7.86 6.78
C PHE A 53 10.87 -8.01 6.58
N LEU A 54 10.42 -8.08 5.33
CA LEU A 54 9.00 -8.30 5.01
C LEU A 54 8.50 -9.63 5.58
N GLN A 55 9.30 -10.69 5.54
CA GLN A 55 8.95 -11.98 6.15
C GLN A 55 8.78 -11.88 7.68
N LYS A 56 9.51 -10.96 8.34
CA LYS A 56 9.45 -10.77 9.79
C LYS A 56 8.34 -9.81 10.25
N GLN A 57 7.63 -9.17 9.33
CA GLN A 57 6.53 -8.25 9.67
C GLN A 57 5.43 -8.93 10.51
N ALA A 58 5.26 -10.25 10.38
CA ALA A 58 4.31 -11.00 11.21
C ALA A 58 4.57 -10.85 12.72
N LEU A 59 5.82 -10.56 13.15
CA LEU A 59 6.16 -10.30 14.53
C LEU A 59 5.65 -8.93 15.03
N LEU A 60 5.35 -8.01 14.12
CA LEU A 60 4.81 -6.68 14.41
C LEU A 60 3.28 -6.63 14.35
N GLN A 61 2.69 -7.64 13.70
CA GLN A 61 1.25 -7.78 13.54
C GLN A 61 0.60 -8.07 14.90
N ASN A 62 -0.37 -7.23 15.29
CA ASN A 62 -1.04 -7.35 16.58
C ASN A 62 -0.08 -7.50 17.77
N CYS A 63 1.12 -6.89 17.69
CA CYS A 63 2.16 -7.03 18.71
C CYS A 63 1.64 -6.58 20.09
N PRO A 64 1.71 -7.41 21.13
CA PRO A 64 1.16 -7.09 22.45
C PRO A 64 2.05 -6.12 23.25
N ILE A 65 3.24 -5.78 22.74
CA ILE A 65 4.16 -4.87 23.41
C ILE A 65 3.64 -3.45 23.26
N GLN A 66 3.21 -2.85 24.37
CA GLN A 66 2.73 -1.49 24.39
C GLN A 66 3.84 -0.51 23.97
N GLY A 67 3.49 0.41 23.06
CA GLY A 67 4.42 1.42 22.57
C GLY A 67 5.40 0.91 21.51
N GLN A 68 5.19 -0.30 20.94
CA GLN A 68 5.97 -0.76 19.80
C GLN A 68 5.65 0.13 18.56
N PRO A 69 6.61 0.93 18.06
CA PRO A 69 6.33 1.97 17.09
C PRO A 69 5.90 1.43 15.70
N PHE A 70 6.33 0.21 15.37
CA PHE A 70 6.04 -0.40 14.07
C PHE A 70 4.90 -1.43 14.13
N SER A 71 4.22 -1.56 15.29
CA SER A 71 3.07 -2.46 15.41
C SER A 71 1.91 -1.97 14.54
N PHE A 72 1.24 -2.90 13.90
CA PHE A 72 0.03 -2.65 13.12
C PHE A 72 -1.04 -3.69 13.43
N SER A 73 -2.29 -3.30 13.31
CA SER A 73 -3.44 -4.16 13.61
C SER A 73 -3.98 -4.83 12.35
N VAL A 74 -4.31 -6.11 12.48
CA VAL A 74 -4.94 -6.94 11.45
C VAL A 74 -6.07 -7.75 12.08
N PHE A 75 -7.19 -7.86 11.37
CA PHE A 75 -8.28 -8.76 11.74
C PHE A 75 -7.97 -10.18 11.21
N ASP A 76 -7.28 -10.97 12.01
CA ASP A 76 -6.80 -12.32 11.68
C ASP A 76 -7.31 -13.40 12.65
N GLY A 77 -8.23 -13.02 13.55
CA GLY A 77 -8.76 -13.91 14.59
C GLY A 77 -8.01 -13.83 15.92
N PHE A 78 -6.91 -13.09 16.00
CA PHE A 78 -6.22 -12.79 17.24
C PHE A 78 -6.64 -11.44 17.84
N PRO A 79 -6.34 -11.17 19.14
CA PRO A 79 -6.65 -9.91 19.78
C PRO A 79 -6.03 -8.71 19.04
N VAL A 80 -6.84 -7.69 18.78
CA VAL A 80 -6.45 -6.43 18.15
C VAL A 80 -6.29 -5.36 19.22
N GLN A 81 -5.29 -4.49 19.09
CA GLN A 81 -5.14 -3.32 19.94
C GLN A 81 -6.24 -2.29 19.61
N MET A 82 -7.19 -2.12 20.51
CA MET A 82 -8.36 -1.28 20.30
C MET A 82 -8.02 0.20 20.06
N GLU A 83 -6.88 0.67 20.53
CA GLU A 83 -6.37 2.03 20.30
C GLU A 83 -6.04 2.29 18.83
N GLN A 84 -5.79 1.24 18.06
CA GLN A 84 -5.50 1.32 16.63
C GLN A 84 -6.77 1.19 15.76
N VAL A 85 -7.91 0.84 16.37
CA VAL A 85 -9.18 0.72 15.66
C VAL A 85 -9.81 2.10 15.50
N LYS A 86 -9.96 2.53 14.23
CA LYS A 86 -10.64 3.79 13.90
C LYS A 86 -12.13 3.55 13.79
N VAL A 87 -12.91 4.29 14.56
CA VAL A 87 -14.38 4.26 14.51
C VAL A 87 -14.89 5.58 13.98
N PHE A 88 -15.66 5.52 12.90
CA PHE A 88 -16.28 6.70 12.28
C PHE A 88 -17.79 6.67 12.52
N PRO A 89 -18.39 7.71 13.14
CA PRO A 89 -19.83 7.80 13.26
C PRO A 89 -20.47 7.96 11.87
N VAL A 90 -21.45 7.13 11.56
CA VAL A 90 -22.08 7.12 10.25
C VAL A 90 -22.98 8.35 10.04
N GLY A 91 -23.56 8.94 11.11
CA GLY A 91 -24.31 10.20 11.06
C GLY A 91 -25.13 10.36 9.77
N ASP A 92 -24.92 11.45 9.03
CA ASP A 92 -25.55 11.76 7.74
C ASP A 92 -24.73 11.30 6.53
N VAL A 93 -23.77 10.41 6.73
CA VAL A 93 -22.94 9.83 5.67
C VAL A 93 -23.80 9.15 4.60
N LYS A 94 -23.57 9.50 3.34
CA LYS A 94 -24.31 8.98 2.19
C LYS A 94 -23.54 7.88 1.45
N GLU A 95 -22.24 7.99 1.41
CA GLU A 95 -21.39 7.06 0.67
C GLU A 95 -20.12 6.72 1.47
N VAL A 96 -19.74 5.44 1.43
CA VAL A 96 -18.46 4.95 1.95
C VAL A 96 -17.78 4.19 0.84
N VAL A 97 -16.50 4.50 0.62
CA VAL A 97 -15.62 3.77 -0.30
C VAL A 97 -14.53 3.09 0.51
N LEU A 98 -14.34 1.82 0.29
CA LEU A 98 -13.26 1.02 0.87
C LEU A 98 -12.40 0.47 -0.26
N ALA A 99 -11.08 0.48 -0.08
CA ALA A 99 -10.15 -0.13 -1.02
C ALA A 99 -8.94 -0.71 -0.31
N SER A 100 -8.34 -1.73 -0.96
CA SER A 100 -7.03 -2.25 -0.56
C SER A 100 -5.90 -1.28 -0.93
N ASP A 101 -4.70 -1.59 -0.48
CA ASP A 101 -3.46 -0.83 -0.71
C ASP A 101 -2.85 -1.04 -2.10
N GLY A 102 -3.49 -1.82 -2.96
CA GLY A 102 -3.16 -1.91 -4.39
C GLY A 102 -3.50 -0.65 -5.22
N TYR A 103 -4.08 0.38 -4.59
CA TYR A 103 -4.24 1.71 -5.17
C TYR A 103 -3.25 2.68 -4.52
N PRO A 104 -2.42 3.42 -5.31
CA PRO A 104 -1.56 4.48 -4.78
C PRO A 104 -2.34 5.61 -4.10
N HIS A 105 -3.53 5.89 -4.63
CA HIS A 105 -4.50 6.83 -4.07
C HIS A 105 -5.93 6.39 -4.37
N LEU A 106 -6.82 6.59 -3.40
CA LEU A 106 -8.22 6.23 -3.53
C LEU A 106 -9.05 7.46 -3.89
N TYR A 107 -9.87 7.32 -4.93
CA TYR A 107 -10.88 8.32 -5.31
C TYR A 107 -12.31 7.81 -5.03
N SER A 108 -13.26 8.71 -5.01
CA SER A 108 -14.69 8.40 -4.79
C SER A 108 -15.33 7.56 -5.91
N THR A 109 -14.65 7.38 -7.03
CA THR A 109 -15.08 6.51 -8.13
C THR A 109 -13.98 5.51 -8.48
N LEU A 110 -14.39 4.28 -8.81
CA LEU A 110 -13.46 3.25 -9.31
C LEU A 110 -12.69 3.75 -10.53
N TYR A 111 -13.39 4.36 -11.48
CA TYR A 111 -12.77 4.87 -12.71
C TYR A 111 -11.62 5.85 -12.43
N ALA A 112 -11.83 6.81 -11.53
CA ALA A 112 -10.77 7.78 -11.19
C ALA A 112 -9.58 7.11 -10.48
N SER A 113 -9.84 6.12 -9.62
CA SER A 113 -8.77 5.35 -8.95
C SER A 113 -7.96 4.52 -9.95
N GLU A 114 -8.63 3.87 -10.91
CA GLU A 114 -7.96 3.10 -11.98
C GLU A 114 -7.18 4.02 -12.94
N CYS A 115 -7.71 5.18 -13.32
CA CYS A 115 -7.00 6.14 -14.16
C CYS A 115 -5.73 6.66 -13.48
N TYR A 116 -5.81 6.97 -12.18
CA TYR A 116 -4.64 7.43 -11.43
C TYR A 116 -3.59 6.33 -11.29
N LEU A 117 -4.01 5.10 -11.00
CA LEU A 117 -3.11 3.94 -10.96
C LEU A 117 -2.40 3.76 -12.32
N ALA A 118 -3.15 3.78 -13.43
CA ALA A 118 -2.58 3.63 -14.76
C ALA A 118 -1.55 4.72 -15.09
N ASP A 119 -1.84 5.99 -14.74
CA ASP A 119 -0.91 7.12 -14.92
C ASP A 119 0.39 6.94 -14.13
N ILE A 120 0.28 6.49 -12.86
CA ILE A 120 1.47 6.19 -12.04
C ILE A 120 2.29 5.06 -12.67
N LEU A 121 1.66 3.95 -13.07
CA LEU A 121 2.37 2.79 -13.60
C LEU A 121 2.99 3.04 -14.97
N GLU A 122 2.40 3.93 -15.78
CA GLU A 122 3.00 4.36 -17.04
C GLU A 122 4.29 5.16 -16.80
N LYS A 123 4.32 6.04 -15.79
CA LYS A 123 5.43 6.94 -15.50
C LYS A 123 6.49 6.34 -14.57
N ASP A 124 6.08 5.45 -13.69
CA ASP A 124 6.92 4.81 -12.66
C ASP A 124 6.56 3.34 -12.47
N PRO A 125 6.80 2.48 -13.49
CA PRO A 125 6.41 1.06 -13.44
C PRO A 125 7.09 0.29 -12.31
N LEU A 126 8.28 0.72 -11.90
CA LEU A 126 8.99 0.11 -10.76
C LEU A 126 8.46 0.58 -9.40
N CYS A 127 7.60 1.60 -9.35
CA CYS A 127 7.11 2.18 -8.09
C CYS A 127 8.25 2.55 -7.13
N ILE A 128 9.20 3.36 -7.60
CA ILE A 128 10.39 3.80 -6.85
C ILE A 128 10.56 5.32 -6.78
N ARG A 129 9.75 6.10 -7.52
CA ARG A 129 9.89 7.56 -7.66
C ARG A 129 8.61 8.32 -7.33
N LEU A 130 7.55 8.15 -8.13
CA LEU A 130 6.29 8.87 -7.97
C LEU A 130 5.41 8.27 -6.87
N TYR A 131 5.41 6.96 -6.78
CA TYR A 131 4.75 6.21 -5.71
C TYR A 131 5.68 5.08 -5.28
N LYS A 132 6.30 5.23 -4.13
CA LYS A 132 7.19 4.19 -3.63
C LYS A 132 6.40 3.06 -2.99
N SER A 133 6.69 1.84 -3.42
CA SER A 133 6.08 0.63 -2.89
C SER A 133 7.13 -0.44 -2.61
N THR A 134 6.78 -1.42 -1.79
CA THR A 134 7.64 -2.58 -1.50
C THR A 134 7.81 -3.51 -2.71
N LYS A 135 7.05 -3.29 -3.78
CA LYS A 135 7.14 -4.04 -5.06
C LYS A 135 6.76 -3.12 -6.22
N GLY A 136 7.25 -3.41 -7.42
CA GLY A 136 6.88 -2.77 -8.66
C GLY A 136 6.05 -3.71 -9.55
N ILE A 137 5.79 -3.29 -10.79
CA ILE A 137 5.21 -4.19 -11.79
C ILE A 137 6.21 -5.31 -12.07
N HIS A 138 5.70 -6.53 -12.11
CA HIS A 138 6.42 -7.72 -12.60
C HIS A 138 6.03 -8.00 -14.04
N GLU A 139 6.96 -8.52 -14.82
CA GLU A 139 6.70 -8.91 -16.21
C GLU A 139 5.45 -9.82 -16.31
N GLY A 140 4.51 -9.42 -17.18
CA GLY A 140 3.24 -10.12 -17.37
C GLY A 140 2.09 -9.68 -16.45
N ASN A 141 2.34 -8.83 -15.47
CA ASN A 141 1.30 -8.27 -14.61
C ASN A 141 0.79 -6.93 -15.13
N CYS A 142 -0.46 -6.60 -14.84
CA CYS A 142 -1.07 -5.31 -15.18
C CYS A 142 -1.03 -4.30 -14.02
N SER A 143 -0.50 -4.68 -12.86
CA SER A 143 -0.37 -3.83 -11.67
C SER A 143 0.77 -4.32 -10.78
N PHE A 144 1.21 -3.46 -9.85
CA PHE A 144 2.23 -3.81 -8.85
C PHE A 144 1.65 -4.64 -7.70
N ASP A 145 0.33 -4.58 -7.45
CA ASP A 145 -0.36 -5.32 -6.39
C ASP A 145 -1.78 -5.72 -6.78
N ASP A 146 -2.34 -6.68 -6.01
CA ASP A 146 -3.76 -7.02 -6.04
C ASP A 146 -4.58 -5.88 -5.46
N ARG A 147 -5.75 -5.63 -6.05
CA ARG A 147 -6.60 -4.53 -5.62
C ARG A 147 -8.06 -4.89 -5.54
N ALA A 148 -8.72 -4.32 -4.55
CA ALA A 148 -10.16 -4.39 -4.36
C ALA A 148 -10.71 -2.99 -4.12
N TYR A 149 -11.92 -2.73 -4.64
CA TYR A 149 -12.65 -1.49 -4.48
C TYR A 149 -14.11 -1.80 -4.16
N LEU A 150 -14.63 -1.22 -3.09
CA LEU A 150 -16.03 -1.37 -2.69
C LEU A 150 -16.61 0.01 -2.41
N LYS A 151 -17.72 0.35 -3.09
CA LYS A 151 -18.52 1.55 -2.82
C LYS A 151 -19.87 1.17 -2.23
N ILE A 152 -20.18 1.69 -1.07
CA ILE A 152 -21.42 1.45 -0.33
C ILE A 152 -22.22 2.76 -0.32
N ARG A 153 -23.48 2.70 -0.74
CA ARG A 153 -24.46 3.77 -0.54
C ARG A 153 -25.33 3.45 0.66
N ILE A 154 -25.47 4.42 1.56
CA ILE A 154 -26.29 4.31 2.76
C ILE A 154 -27.65 4.92 2.45
N ASN A 155 -28.65 4.05 2.24
CA ASN A 155 -30.04 4.46 2.07
C ASN A 155 -30.71 4.49 3.45
N ARG A 156 -31.31 5.60 3.79
CA ARG A 156 -32.16 5.76 4.97
C ARG A 156 -33.59 5.97 4.59
#